data_0d0256c4b4d1bfe8de6c69d02bacf557
#
_entry.id   0d0256c4b4d1bfe8de6c69d02bacf557
#
_cell.length_a   1.000
_cell.length_b   1.000
_cell.length_c   1.000
_cell.angle_alpha   90.00
_cell.angle_beta   90.00
_cell.angle_gamma   90.00
#
_symmetry.space_group_name_H-M   'P 1'
#
loop_
_entity.id
_entity.type
_entity.pdbx_description
1 polymer ?
#
loop_
_entity_poly.entity_id
_entity_poly.type
_entity_poly.pdbx_seq_one_letter_code
_entity_poly.pdbx_strand_id
1 'polypeptide(L)'
;IMSAKRTDSNSYTIIFSLVMVVVVGSLLAFFANFTKDLRVKNDQVKAQIDILSAIGVPAERSNATEMFDKYIKSQKVIKGTEVADDDKAYLIDVKKELDVAKKGGVQRLPLFIAEKDGKTIYILPVRGNGLWDAIWGYIALDDDLKSISGVYFDHKGETPGLGANITETFFTDDFKGEFLYDASGNFKGVEISKSNADPNNEDKKDNQVDAIS
;
A
#
# COMPACT_ATOMS: atom_id res chain seq x y z
N ILE A 1 12.54 5.78 -66.10
CA ILE A 1 13.31 6.23 -64.93
C ILE A 1 12.29 6.65 -63.89
N MET A 2 11.97 5.76 -62.99
CA MET A 2 11.10 6.10 -61.86
C MET A 2 11.84 7.04 -60.91
N SER A 3 11.38 8.26 -60.78
CA SER A 3 11.90 9.22 -59.81
C SER A 3 11.63 8.64 -58.40
N ALA A 4 12.68 8.37 -57.62
CA ALA A 4 12.54 7.94 -56.25
C ALA A 4 11.71 8.98 -55.50
N LYS A 5 10.62 8.52 -54.86
CA LYS A 5 9.78 9.42 -54.05
C LYS A 5 10.62 10.02 -52.93
N ARG A 6 10.39 11.30 -52.64
CA ARG A 6 11.10 12.05 -51.57
C ARG A 6 11.07 11.35 -50.22
N THR A 7 10.07 10.48 -49.98
CA THR A 7 9.88 9.63 -48.83
C THR A 7 10.83 8.43 -48.72
N ASP A 8 11.54 8.09 -49.83
CA ASP A 8 12.46 6.94 -49.85
C ASP A 8 13.90 7.34 -49.51
N SER A 9 14.12 8.59 -49.14
CA SER A 9 15.44 9.10 -48.74
C SER A 9 15.70 8.80 -47.26
N ASN A 10 16.87 8.24 -46.95
CA ASN A 10 17.31 8.02 -45.55
C ASN A 10 17.27 9.31 -44.73
N SER A 11 17.58 10.44 -45.33
CA SER A 11 17.52 11.75 -44.65
C SER A 11 16.08 12.12 -44.25
N TYR A 12 15.10 11.87 -45.12
CA TYR A 12 13.69 12.09 -44.82
C TYR A 12 13.24 11.21 -43.63
N THR A 13 13.59 9.93 -43.63
CA THR A 13 13.24 8.99 -42.60
C THR A 13 13.83 9.41 -41.25
N ILE A 14 15.09 9.83 -41.22
CA ILE A 14 15.75 10.31 -39.99
C ILE A 14 15.08 11.58 -39.46
N ILE A 15 14.84 12.57 -40.32
CA ILE A 15 14.22 13.83 -39.91
C ILE A 15 12.78 13.59 -39.44
N PHE A 16 12.02 12.78 -40.17
CA PHE A 16 10.65 12.41 -39.80
C PHE A 16 10.61 11.72 -38.42
N SER A 17 11.48 10.73 -38.19
CA SER A 17 11.57 10.02 -36.90
C SER A 17 11.94 10.98 -35.78
N LEU A 18 12.88 11.88 -35.99
CA LEU A 18 13.28 12.87 -34.99
C LEU A 18 12.13 13.84 -34.65
N VAL A 19 11.43 14.34 -35.64
CA VAL A 19 10.26 15.21 -35.46
C VAL A 19 9.15 14.46 -34.70
N MET A 20 8.87 13.21 -35.08
CA MET A 20 7.86 12.38 -34.40
C MET A 20 8.21 12.15 -32.92
N VAL A 21 9.47 11.84 -32.61
CA VAL A 21 9.92 11.65 -31.21
C VAL A 21 9.73 12.94 -30.40
N VAL A 22 10.12 14.10 -30.98
CA VAL A 22 9.97 15.41 -30.31
C VAL A 22 8.48 15.74 -30.09
N VAL A 23 7.65 15.57 -31.11
CA VAL A 23 6.20 15.88 -31.01
C VAL A 23 5.53 14.96 -29.99
N VAL A 24 5.70 13.64 -30.11
CA VAL A 24 5.10 12.67 -29.19
C VAL A 24 5.63 12.84 -27.77
N GLY A 25 6.96 13.02 -27.62
CA GLY A 25 7.57 13.25 -26.32
C GLY A 25 7.05 14.52 -25.64
N SER A 26 6.92 15.62 -26.39
CA SER A 26 6.38 16.88 -25.88
C SER A 26 4.90 16.75 -25.47
N LEU A 27 4.08 16.07 -26.26
CA LEU A 27 2.67 15.81 -25.94
C LEU A 27 2.54 14.96 -24.68
N LEU A 28 3.31 13.88 -24.57
CA LEU A 28 3.31 13.03 -23.38
C LEU A 28 3.76 13.79 -22.14
N ALA A 29 4.82 14.61 -22.23
CA ALA A 29 5.29 15.43 -21.13
C ALA A 29 4.24 16.47 -20.70
N PHE A 30 3.56 17.10 -21.68
CA PHE A 30 2.48 18.03 -21.40
C PHE A 30 1.32 17.37 -20.66
N PHE A 31 0.80 16.24 -21.16
CA PHE A 31 -0.28 15.50 -20.51
C PHE A 31 0.13 14.96 -19.13
N ALA A 32 1.36 14.47 -19.00
CA ALA A 32 1.89 14.00 -17.71
C ALA A 32 1.94 15.12 -16.67
N ASN A 33 2.33 16.32 -17.08
CA ASN A 33 2.35 17.48 -16.17
C ASN A 33 0.95 18.01 -15.89
N PHE A 34 0.08 18.08 -16.90
CA PHE A 34 -1.29 18.54 -16.77
C PHE A 34 -2.12 17.66 -15.81
N THR A 35 -1.90 16.35 -15.83
CA THR A 35 -2.63 15.40 -14.97
C THR A 35 -1.98 15.16 -13.60
N LYS A 36 -0.83 15.80 -13.32
CA LYS A 36 -0.06 15.56 -12.09
C LYS A 36 -0.88 15.79 -10.82
N ASP A 37 -1.57 16.93 -10.74
CA ASP A 37 -2.34 17.30 -9.54
C ASP A 37 -3.54 16.36 -9.32
N LEU A 38 -4.19 15.94 -10.41
CA LEU A 38 -5.28 14.94 -10.33
C LEU A 38 -4.76 13.59 -9.84
N ARG A 39 -3.58 13.17 -10.28
CA ARG A 39 -2.95 11.92 -9.80
C ARG A 39 -2.61 12.01 -8.32
N VAL A 40 -1.95 13.09 -7.89
CA VAL A 40 -1.61 13.31 -6.47
C VAL A 40 -2.88 13.25 -5.60
N LYS A 41 -3.95 13.93 -6.02
CA LYS A 41 -5.22 13.88 -5.30
C LYS A 41 -5.83 12.47 -5.26
N ASN A 42 -5.78 11.74 -6.37
CA ASN A 42 -6.27 10.36 -6.43
C ASN A 42 -5.46 9.43 -5.53
N ASP A 43 -4.14 9.59 -5.48
CA ASP A 43 -3.25 8.80 -4.62
C ASP A 43 -3.53 9.10 -3.13
N GLN A 44 -3.81 10.35 -2.78
CA GLN A 44 -4.21 10.75 -1.43
C GLN A 44 -5.51 10.07 -1.01
N VAL A 45 -6.54 10.18 -1.85
CA VAL A 45 -7.85 9.55 -1.60
C VAL A 45 -7.72 8.04 -1.50
N LYS A 46 -6.89 7.40 -2.36
CA LYS A 46 -6.63 5.96 -2.27
C LYS A 46 -5.99 5.60 -0.94
N ALA A 47 -4.95 6.32 -0.50
CA ALA A 47 -4.30 6.05 0.78
C ALA A 47 -5.28 6.16 1.96
N GLN A 48 -6.17 7.15 1.95
CA GLN A 48 -7.23 7.29 2.96
C GLN A 48 -8.18 6.08 2.97
N ILE A 49 -8.61 5.62 1.79
CA ILE A 49 -9.47 4.43 1.66
C ILE A 49 -8.75 3.19 2.19
N ASP A 50 -7.49 2.98 1.80
CA ASP A 50 -6.69 1.83 2.19
C ASP A 50 -6.50 1.77 3.74
N ILE A 51 -6.25 2.93 4.37
CA ILE A 51 -6.13 3.04 5.84
C ILE A 51 -7.47 2.72 6.54
N LEU A 52 -8.58 3.27 6.02
CA LEU A 52 -9.91 3.00 6.55
C LEU A 52 -10.31 1.53 6.40
N SER A 53 -9.91 0.90 5.29
CA SER A 53 -10.18 -0.52 5.03
C SER A 53 -9.52 -1.42 6.07
N ALA A 54 -8.33 -1.07 6.55
CA ALA A 54 -7.64 -1.84 7.59
C ALA A 54 -8.42 -1.89 8.92
N ILE A 55 -9.27 -0.90 9.20
CA ILE A 55 -10.16 -0.89 10.38
C ILE A 55 -11.60 -1.29 10.03
N GLY A 56 -11.83 -1.84 8.84
CA GLY A 56 -13.14 -2.31 8.40
C GLY A 56 -14.17 -1.18 8.26
N VAL A 57 -13.73 0.02 7.86
CA VAL A 57 -14.61 1.16 7.55
C VAL A 57 -14.71 1.29 6.03
N PRO A 58 -15.88 0.99 5.43
CA PRO A 58 -16.06 1.14 4.00
C PRO A 58 -16.05 2.62 3.62
N ALA A 59 -15.26 2.97 2.61
CA ALA A 59 -15.19 4.31 2.08
C ALA A 59 -15.06 4.28 0.55
N GLU A 60 -15.72 5.22 -0.10
CA GLU A 60 -15.64 5.45 -1.53
C GLU A 60 -14.87 6.75 -1.81
N ARG A 61 -14.43 6.95 -3.05
CA ARG A 61 -13.71 8.17 -3.44
C ARG A 61 -14.46 9.47 -3.14
N SER A 62 -15.78 9.43 -3.12
CA SER A 62 -16.66 10.56 -2.85
C SER A 62 -16.67 11.00 -1.39
N ASN A 63 -16.50 10.06 -0.45
CA ASN A 63 -16.61 10.30 0.99
C ASN A 63 -15.33 9.95 1.79
N ALA A 64 -14.26 9.50 1.11
CA ALA A 64 -13.04 9.01 1.77
C ALA A 64 -12.44 10.02 2.74
N THR A 65 -12.33 11.29 2.34
CA THR A 65 -11.76 12.34 3.19
C THR A 65 -12.61 12.59 4.43
N GLU A 66 -13.93 12.67 4.27
CA GLU A 66 -14.87 12.84 5.39
C GLU A 66 -14.78 11.67 6.39
N MET A 67 -14.76 10.44 5.86
CA MET A 67 -14.64 9.24 6.68
C MET A 67 -13.28 9.16 7.35
N PHE A 68 -12.22 9.54 6.66
CA PHE A 68 -10.87 9.60 7.22
C PHE A 68 -10.80 10.57 8.40
N ASP A 69 -11.29 11.80 8.23
CA ASP A 69 -11.29 12.82 9.29
C ASP A 69 -12.20 12.41 10.48
N LYS A 70 -13.25 11.64 10.20
CA LYS A 70 -14.14 11.12 11.24
C LYS A 70 -13.47 10.08 12.13
N TYR A 71 -12.72 9.14 11.55
CA TYR A 71 -12.17 8.00 12.28
C TYR A 71 -10.72 8.20 12.71
N ILE A 72 -9.89 8.85 11.89
CA ILE A 72 -8.47 9.08 12.20
C ILE A 72 -8.33 10.35 13.06
N LYS A 73 -7.98 10.17 14.32
CA LYS A 73 -7.87 11.25 15.31
C LYS A 73 -6.50 11.90 15.33
N SER A 74 -5.46 11.16 14.96
CA SER A 74 -4.10 11.69 14.92
C SER A 74 -3.28 10.95 13.88
N GLN A 75 -2.40 11.69 13.22
CA GLN A 75 -1.41 11.17 12.31
C GLN A 75 -0.02 11.54 12.86
N LYS A 76 0.85 10.56 12.94
CA LYS A 76 2.19 10.73 13.48
C LYS A 76 3.23 10.12 12.55
N VAL A 77 4.46 10.57 12.72
CA VAL A 77 5.63 10.01 12.05
C VAL A 77 6.60 9.52 13.11
N ILE A 78 6.99 8.26 13.01
CA ILE A 78 8.02 7.64 13.82
C ILE A 78 9.34 7.73 13.06
N LYS A 79 10.36 8.32 13.68
CA LYS A 79 11.72 8.40 13.16
C LYS A 79 12.72 7.94 14.23
N GLY A 80 13.18 6.70 14.12
CA GLY A 80 13.97 6.07 15.19
C GLY A 80 13.15 5.95 16.46
N THR A 81 13.52 6.68 17.51
CA THR A 81 12.79 6.76 18.80
C THR A 81 11.92 8.00 18.93
N GLU A 82 11.97 8.90 17.97
CA GLU A 82 11.19 10.14 17.97
C GLU A 82 9.82 9.90 17.32
N VAL A 83 8.78 10.45 17.93
CA VAL A 83 7.41 10.45 17.41
C VAL A 83 6.92 11.89 17.35
N ALA A 84 6.52 12.35 16.16
CA ALA A 84 6.03 13.70 15.94
C ALA A 84 4.66 13.67 15.23
N ASP A 85 3.84 14.67 15.48
CA ASP A 85 2.59 14.87 14.73
C ASP A 85 2.89 15.35 13.31
N ASP A 86 2.20 14.78 12.32
CA ASP A 86 2.30 15.17 10.90
C ASP A 86 0.97 14.89 10.20
N ASP A 87 0.19 15.93 9.93
CA ASP A 87 -1.13 15.83 9.27
C ASP A 87 -1.07 15.28 7.85
N LYS A 88 0.13 15.09 7.32
CA LYS A 88 0.40 14.54 5.99
C LYS A 88 1.15 13.22 6.03
N ALA A 89 1.14 12.52 7.17
CA ALA A 89 1.81 11.24 7.32
C ALA A 89 1.38 10.21 6.26
N TYR A 90 0.12 10.25 5.79
CA TYR A 90 -0.39 9.40 4.71
C TYR A 90 0.27 9.64 3.34
N LEU A 91 1.04 10.73 3.16
CA LEU A 91 1.81 11.00 1.94
C LEU A 91 3.21 10.40 1.96
N ILE A 92 3.63 9.82 3.07
CA ILE A 92 4.96 9.21 3.19
C ILE A 92 5.03 7.98 2.29
N ASP A 93 5.98 8.01 1.35
CA ASP A 93 6.28 6.89 0.48
C ASP A 93 7.10 5.85 1.25
N VAL A 94 6.41 4.87 1.82
CA VAL A 94 7.02 3.80 2.64
C VAL A 94 8.12 3.06 1.88
N LYS A 95 8.00 2.90 0.55
CA LYS A 95 9.05 2.28 -0.26
C LYS A 95 10.36 3.07 -0.18
N LYS A 96 10.29 4.40 -0.34
CA LYS A 96 11.48 5.25 -0.26
C LYS A 96 12.10 5.23 1.12
N GLU A 97 11.28 5.22 2.16
CA GLU A 97 11.75 5.16 3.55
C GLU A 97 12.45 3.81 3.85
N LEU A 98 11.91 2.69 3.36
CA LEU A 98 12.58 1.39 3.45
C LEU A 98 13.91 1.36 2.68
N ASP A 99 14.01 2.04 1.54
CA ASP A 99 15.26 2.16 0.80
C ASP A 99 16.30 3.04 1.54
N VAL A 100 15.84 4.03 2.32
CA VAL A 100 16.69 4.80 3.25
C VAL A 100 17.23 3.88 4.35
N ALA A 101 16.38 3.05 4.98
CA ALA A 101 16.80 2.11 6.02
C ALA A 101 17.81 1.07 5.50
N LYS A 102 17.59 0.51 4.30
CA LYS A 102 18.54 -0.42 3.67
C LYS A 102 19.93 0.18 3.44
N LYS A 103 20.00 1.51 3.29
CA LYS A 103 21.26 2.27 3.14
C LYS A 103 21.86 2.72 4.48
N GLY A 104 21.30 2.26 5.61
CA GLY A 104 21.74 2.61 6.96
C GLY A 104 21.23 3.95 7.48
N GLY A 105 20.28 4.58 6.79
CA GLY A 105 19.60 5.80 7.25
C GLY A 105 18.44 5.50 8.20
N VAL A 106 17.96 6.53 8.89
CA VAL A 106 16.78 6.44 9.75
C VAL A 106 15.53 6.69 8.93
N GLN A 107 14.71 5.65 8.78
CA GLN A 107 13.43 5.72 8.06
C GLN A 107 12.38 6.50 8.85
N ARG A 108 11.42 7.08 8.14
CA ARG A 108 10.21 7.69 8.68
C ARG A 108 9.03 6.75 8.41
N LEU A 109 8.33 6.35 9.44
CA LEU A 109 7.16 5.48 9.32
C LEU A 109 5.92 6.22 9.77
N PRO A 110 4.86 6.29 8.95
CA PRO A 110 3.59 6.86 9.37
C PRO A 110 2.90 5.94 10.38
N LEU A 111 2.27 6.54 11.38
CA LEU A 111 1.40 5.90 12.35
C LEU A 111 0.09 6.68 12.39
N PHE A 112 -1.03 5.97 12.19
CA PHE A 112 -2.35 6.56 12.29
C PHE A 112 -3.04 6.05 13.56
N ILE A 113 -3.66 6.95 14.29
CA ILE A 113 -4.42 6.62 15.50
C ILE A 113 -5.89 6.87 15.16
N ALA A 114 -6.65 5.79 15.13
CA ALA A 114 -8.09 5.81 14.88
C ALA A 114 -8.89 5.61 16.15
N GLU A 115 -10.12 6.08 16.14
CA GLU A 115 -11.14 5.77 17.14
C GLU A 115 -12.35 5.18 16.45
N LYS A 116 -12.72 3.95 16.82
CA LYS A 116 -13.87 3.24 16.30
C LYS A 116 -14.56 2.47 17.43
N ASP A 117 -15.86 2.64 17.56
CA ASP A 117 -16.69 1.97 18.57
C ASP A 117 -16.16 2.17 20.03
N GLY A 118 -15.60 3.37 20.31
CA GLY A 118 -15.01 3.72 21.60
C GLY A 118 -13.64 3.07 21.89
N LYS A 119 -13.03 2.40 20.91
CA LYS A 119 -11.70 1.81 21.01
C LYS A 119 -10.68 2.62 20.24
N THR A 120 -9.47 2.72 20.78
CA THR A 120 -8.31 3.27 20.07
C THR A 120 -7.66 2.17 19.24
N ILE A 121 -7.37 2.46 17.97
CA ILE A 121 -6.73 1.53 17.03
C ILE A 121 -5.49 2.20 16.46
N TYR A 122 -4.39 1.48 16.41
CA TYR A 122 -3.11 1.94 15.86
C TYR A 122 -2.88 1.31 14.50
N ILE A 123 -2.72 2.10 13.44
CA ILE A 123 -2.60 1.61 12.08
C ILE A 123 -1.21 1.92 11.55
N LEU A 124 -0.54 0.89 11.08
CA LEU A 124 0.83 0.93 10.59
C LEU A 124 0.90 0.41 9.15
N PRO A 125 1.64 1.06 8.24
CA PRO A 125 1.88 0.52 6.92
C PRO A 125 2.84 -0.66 6.97
N VAL A 126 2.59 -1.62 6.12
CA VAL A 126 3.49 -2.75 5.85
C VAL A 126 3.79 -2.83 4.36
N ARG A 127 4.99 -3.28 4.02
CA ARG A 127 5.40 -3.46 2.64
C ARG A 127 6.40 -4.61 2.51
N GLY A 128 6.20 -5.42 1.48
CA GLY A 128 7.06 -6.55 1.17
C GLY A 128 7.19 -6.76 -0.34
N ASN A 129 7.77 -7.88 -0.68
CA ASN A 129 7.82 -8.39 -2.04
C ASN A 129 6.98 -9.67 -2.09
N GLY A 130 6.08 -9.72 -3.05
CA GLY A 130 5.39 -10.94 -3.43
C GLY A 130 6.26 -11.80 -4.36
N LEU A 131 5.62 -12.71 -5.08
CA LEU A 131 6.31 -13.56 -6.04
C LEU A 131 6.73 -12.78 -7.30
N TRP A 132 5.88 -11.88 -7.77
CA TRP A 132 6.10 -11.14 -9.01
C TRP A 132 6.50 -9.68 -8.79
N ASP A 133 5.86 -9.00 -7.85
CA ASP A 133 6.13 -7.57 -7.62
C ASP A 133 5.84 -7.20 -6.15
N ALA A 134 5.79 -5.93 -5.84
CA ALA A 134 5.55 -5.42 -4.50
C ALA A 134 4.14 -5.75 -4.01
N ILE A 135 4.07 -6.08 -2.73
CA ILE A 135 2.86 -6.15 -1.93
C ILE A 135 2.94 -5.10 -0.82
N TRP A 136 1.81 -4.55 -0.42
CA TRP A 136 1.74 -3.56 0.65
C TRP A 136 0.39 -3.62 1.35
N GLY A 137 0.28 -2.92 2.44
CA GLY A 137 -0.97 -2.84 3.17
C GLY A 137 -0.84 -2.05 4.45
N TYR A 138 -1.84 -2.22 5.30
CA TYR A 138 -1.89 -1.65 6.63
C TYR A 138 -2.31 -2.72 7.61
N ILE A 139 -1.67 -2.71 8.79
CA ILE A 139 -2.07 -3.53 9.93
C ILE A 139 -2.63 -2.58 10.98
N ALA A 140 -3.84 -2.86 11.43
CA ALA A 140 -4.49 -2.19 12.52
C ALA A 140 -4.34 -3.02 13.80
N LEU A 141 -3.83 -2.43 14.85
CA LEU A 141 -3.64 -3.05 16.16
C LEU A 141 -4.64 -2.47 17.16
N ASP A 142 -5.14 -3.29 18.05
CA ASP A 142 -5.95 -2.86 19.18
C ASP A 142 -5.11 -2.02 20.16
N ASP A 143 -5.73 -1.46 21.19
CA ASP A 143 -5.11 -0.60 22.20
C ASP A 143 -4.03 -1.31 23.04
N ASP A 144 -4.05 -2.64 23.07
CA ASP A 144 -3.00 -3.46 23.72
C ASP A 144 -1.68 -3.50 22.92
N LEU A 145 -1.67 -3.02 21.67
CA LEU A 145 -0.54 -3.07 20.73
C LEU A 145 0.00 -4.48 20.45
N LYS A 146 -0.83 -5.49 20.68
CA LYS A 146 -0.45 -6.92 20.57
C LYS A 146 -1.38 -7.70 19.67
N SER A 147 -2.66 -7.39 19.70
CA SER A 147 -3.68 -8.04 18.89
C SER A 147 -4.01 -7.25 17.63
N ILE A 148 -4.28 -7.96 16.55
CA ILE A 148 -4.64 -7.38 15.26
C ILE A 148 -6.14 -7.11 15.24
N SER A 149 -6.54 -5.86 15.10
CA SER A 149 -7.92 -5.43 14.92
C SER A 149 -8.41 -5.68 13.49
N GLY A 150 -7.52 -5.58 12.52
CA GLY A 150 -7.78 -5.85 11.12
C GLY A 150 -6.58 -5.55 10.25
N VAL A 151 -6.68 -5.95 8.99
CA VAL A 151 -5.63 -5.71 7.98
C VAL A 151 -6.25 -5.30 6.65
N TYR A 152 -5.46 -4.63 5.85
CA TYR A 152 -5.70 -4.36 4.44
C TYR A 152 -4.44 -4.69 3.66
N PHE A 153 -4.55 -5.45 2.58
CA PHE A 153 -3.45 -5.76 1.67
C PHE A 153 -3.81 -5.40 0.24
N ASP A 154 -2.78 -5.05 -0.53
CA ASP A 154 -2.86 -4.79 -1.96
C ASP A 154 -1.56 -5.24 -2.63
N HIS A 155 -1.57 -5.44 -3.92
CA HIS A 155 -0.44 -5.92 -4.71
C HIS A 155 -0.33 -5.18 -6.04
N LYS A 156 0.85 -5.22 -6.65
CA LYS A 156 1.08 -4.58 -7.94
C LYS A 156 0.80 -5.52 -9.13
N GLY A 157 1.08 -6.81 -8.99
CA GLY A 157 1.00 -7.71 -10.14
C GLY A 157 1.02 -9.19 -9.78
N GLU A 158 0.46 -9.57 -8.63
CA GLU A 158 0.34 -10.99 -8.26
C GLU A 158 -0.73 -11.70 -9.10
N THR A 159 -0.62 -13.02 -9.21
CA THR A 159 -1.50 -13.84 -10.05
C THR A 159 -2.88 -14.00 -9.40
N PRO A 160 -3.99 -13.70 -10.11
CA PRO A 160 -5.34 -13.99 -9.64
C PRO A 160 -5.54 -15.48 -9.27
N GLY A 161 -6.25 -15.72 -8.18
CA GLY A 161 -6.44 -17.09 -7.66
C GLY A 161 -5.23 -17.67 -6.91
N LEU A 162 -4.14 -16.92 -6.80
CA LEU A 162 -2.93 -17.27 -6.07
C LEU A 162 -2.51 -16.06 -5.19
N GLY A 163 -1.35 -15.46 -5.43
CA GLY A 163 -0.84 -14.34 -4.63
C GLY A 163 -1.75 -13.11 -4.58
N ALA A 164 -2.60 -12.87 -5.59
CA ALA A 164 -3.57 -11.80 -5.58
C ALA A 164 -4.68 -11.97 -4.53
N ASN A 165 -4.90 -13.19 -4.04
CA ASN A 165 -5.92 -13.48 -3.02
C ASN A 165 -5.62 -12.84 -1.65
N ILE A 166 -4.43 -12.26 -1.45
CA ILE A 166 -4.14 -11.47 -0.25
C ILE A 166 -5.11 -10.29 -0.05
N THR A 167 -5.82 -9.87 -1.10
CA THR A 167 -6.83 -8.80 -1.04
C THR A 167 -8.23 -9.31 -0.65
N GLU A 168 -8.43 -10.62 -0.65
CA GLU A 168 -9.74 -11.22 -0.42
C GLU A 168 -10.09 -11.27 1.07
N THR A 169 -11.39 -11.16 1.37
CA THR A 169 -11.87 -11.09 2.76
C THR A 169 -11.59 -12.38 3.53
N PHE A 170 -11.66 -13.55 2.88
CA PHE A 170 -11.36 -14.81 3.55
C PHE A 170 -9.94 -14.83 4.11
N PHE A 171 -8.97 -14.21 3.43
CA PHE A 171 -7.59 -14.12 3.89
C PHE A 171 -7.38 -13.01 4.92
N THR A 172 -7.95 -11.82 4.67
CA THR A 172 -7.76 -10.67 5.59
C THR A 172 -8.52 -10.84 6.90
N ASP A 173 -9.64 -11.56 6.89
CA ASP A 173 -10.43 -11.81 8.10
C ASP A 173 -9.72 -12.77 9.07
N ASP A 174 -8.88 -13.65 8.59
CA ASP A 174 -8.08 -14.56 9.41
C ASP A 174 -7.13 -13.84 10.37
N PHE A 175 -6.66 -12.65 9.99
CA PHE A 175 -5.77 -11.86 10.83
C PHE A 175 -6.47 -11.24 12.04
N LYS A 176 -7.80 -11.12 12.03
CA LYS A 176 -8.54 -10.47 13.12
C LYS A 176 -8.42 -11.26 14.41
N GLY A 177 -7.93 -10.60 15.45
CA GLY A 177 -7.71 -11.19 16.77
C GLY A 177 -6.38 -11.91 16.90
N GLU A 178 -5.59 -12.09 15.83
CA GLU A 178 -4.26 -12.68 15.90
C GLU A 178 -3.32 -11.86 16.78
N PHE A 179 -2.50 -12.55 17.57
CA PHE A 179 -1.48 -11.93 18.38
C PHE A 179 -0.16 -11.81 17.63
N LEU A 180 0.57 -10.71 17.86
CA LEU A 180 1.91 -10.49 17.31
C LEU A 180 3.04 -11.06 18.20
N TYR A 181 2.72 -11.55 19.38
CA TYR A 181 3.67 -12.02 20.38
C TYR A 181 3.42 -13.48 20.74
N ASP A 182 4.49 -14.24 20.95
CA ASP A 182 4.42 -15.61 21.43
C ASP A 182 4.01 -15.68 22.91
N ALA A 183 3.79 -16.89 23.42
CA ALA A 183 3.45 -17.16 24.82
C ALA A 183 4.51 -16.68 25.83
N SER A 184 5.75 -16.47 25.37
CA SER A 184 6.87 -15.94 26.17
C SER A 184 6.95 -14.41 26.15
N GLY A 185 6.09 -13.74 25.37
CA GLY A 185 6.05 -12.29 25.21
C GLY A 185 7.09 -11.74 24.23
N ASN A 186 7.69 -12.59 23.38
CA ASN A 186 8.58 -12.13 22.31
C ASN A 186 7.78 -11.81 21.06
N PHE A 187 8.18 -10.77 20.36
CA PHE A 187 7.58 -10.43 19.07
C PHE A 187 7.87 -11.52 18.03
N LYS A 188 6.84 -12.13 17.51
CA LYS A 188 6.90 -13.19 16.47
C LYS A 188 6.30 -12.73 15.14
N GLY A 189 5.30 -11.88 15.15
CA GLY A 189 4.47 -11.55 13.99
C GLY A 189 3.44 -12.65 13.69
N VAL A 190 2.92 -12.67 12.47
CA VAL A 190 1.98 -13.68 12.01
C VAL A 190 2.59 -14.42 10.82
N GLU A 191 2.59 -15.73 10.86
CA GLU A 191 3.07 -16.62 9.81
C GLU A 191 1.89 -17.09 8.95
N ILE A 192 2.08 -17.15 7.64
CA ILE A 192 1.08 -17.70 6.72
C ILE A 192 1.35 -19.20 6.60
N SER A 193 0.37 -20.01 6.95
CA SER A 193 0.42 -21.46 6.82
C SER A 193 0.51 -21.89 5.34
N LYS A 194 1.00 -23.10 5.12
CA LYS A 194 1.01 -23.73 3.78
C LYS A 194 -0.26 -24.52 3.48
N SER A 195 -1.19 -24.57 4.41
CA SER A 195 -2.44 -25.33 4.31
C SER A 195 -3.58 -24.53 4.92
N ASN A 196 -4.80 -24.90 4.56
CA ASN A 196 -6.03 -24.42 5.15
C ASN A 196 -6.50 -25.43 6.20
N ALA A 197 -5.67 -25.67 7.21
CA ALA A 197 -5.94 -26.68 8.24
C ALA A 197 -6.89 -26.20 9.32
N ASP A 198 -6.97 -24.89 9.54
CA ASP A 198 -7.88 -24.22 10.47
C ASP A 198 -8.69 -23.10 9.77
N PRO A 199 -9.68 -23.50 8.93
CA PRO A 199 -10.44 -22.53 8.12
C PRO A 199 -11.29 -21.56 8.94
N ASN A 200 -11.45 -21.78 10.24
CA ASN A 200 -12.12 -20.86 11.16
C ASN A 200 -11.13 -20.03 11.97
N ASN A 201 -9.85 -20.36 11.91
CA ASN A 201 -8.76 -19.76 12.67
C ASN A 201 -9.16 -19.53 14.15
N GLU A 202 -9.46 -20.62 14.87
CA GLU A 202 -9.98 -20.56 16.25
C GLU A 202 -8.90 -20.21 17.27
N ASP A 203 -7.64 -20.62 17.04
CA ASP A 203 -6.51 -20.30 17.94
C ASP A 203 -5.80 -19.01 17.52
N LYS A 204 -6.29 -17.89 17.99
CA LYS A 204 -5.72 -16.54 17.74
C LYS A 204 -4.37 -16.26 18.44
N LYS A 205 -3.75 -17.27 19.05
CA LYS A 205 -2.47 -17.12 19.79
C LYS A 205 -1.35 -17.98 19.23
N ASP A 206 -1.61 -18.74 18.20
CA ASP A 206 -0.60 -19.56 17.57
C ASP A 206 0.31 -18.76 16.61
N ASN A 207 -0.07 -17.51 16.31
CA ASN A 207 0.59 -16.59 15.37
C ASN A 207 0.56 -17.11 13.93
N GLN A 208 -0.49 -17.79 13.52
CA GLN A 208 -0.64 -18.34 12.17
C GLN A 208 -1.99 -17.96 11.57
N VAL A 209 -2.01 -17.81 10.26
CA VAL A 209 -3.21 -17.69 9.43
C VAL A 209 -3.13 -18.70 8.30
N ASP A 210 -4.28 -19.06 7.76
CA ASP A 210 -4.39 -20.04 6.69
C ASP A 210 -3.72 -19.59 5.38
N ALA A 211 -3.52 -20.53 4.48
CA ALA A 211 -2.90 -20.30 3.18
C ALA A 211 -3.73 -19.35 2.31
N ILE A 212 -3.06 -18.69 1.37
CA ILE A 212 -3.66 -17.73 0.42
C ILE A 212 -4.56 -18.45 -0.62
N SER A 213 -4.38 -19.74 -0.83
CA SER A 213 -5.07 -20.54 -1.85
C SER A 213 -5.28 -21.97 -1.40
#